data_cb24f8e6c709ae631c915d7b684aac4a
#
_entry.id   cb24f8e6c709ae631c915d7b684aac4a
#
_cell.length_a   1.000
_cell.length_b   1.000
_cell.length_c   1.000
_cell.angle_alpha   90.00
_cell.angle_beta   90.00
_cell.angle_gamma   90.00
#
_symmetry.space_group_name_H-M   'P 1'
#
loop_
_entity.id
_entity.type
_entity.pdbx_description
1 polymer ?
#
loop_
_entity_poly.entity_id
_entity_poly.type
_entity_poly.pdbx_seq_one_letter_code
_entity_poly.pdbx_strand_id
1 'polypeptide(L)'
;MVALLALSGLAAVARAEALLDEVLGADRAFASRSAEAGAQAAFLEFLAPDAVLFRPTAVTGAEWLRTHEEATGRLDWSPSGGRAACDGQLAVTIGSWTYRQETLVDHGYYLTVWRRNADGGWAVAIDHGIDGPAGAVAADQGALPLGAATSDAGSRSCPSGGDVRGLANADAEFNDVIRRKGFEASLRRVVAPGGFLMRDGHLPAPPTADWPLDDAAWRAPIEALTRGSYAAPGSDLGYTYGELTSRGGRKSPGAARAVFLRVWVRDGRQWQVLADMTTPLLHE
;
A
#
# COMPACT_ATOMS: atom_id res chain seq x y z
N MET A 1 -37.08 -17.86 3.89
CA MET A 1 -36.30 -16.67 3.44
C MET A 1 -35.02 -16.47 4.23
N VAL A 2 -34.98 -16.73 5.53
CA VAL A 2 -33.77 -16.56 6.39
C VAL A 2 -32.63 -17.54 6.03
N ALA A 3 -32.91 -18.78 5.65
CA ALA A 3 -31.89 -19.78 5.33
C ALA A 3 -31.11 -19.50 4.01
N LEU A 4 -31.74 -18.86 3.01
CA LEU A 4 -31.04 -18.50 1.76
C LEU A 4 -30.06 -17.34 1.94
N LEU A 5 -30.35 -16.40 2.84
CA LEU A 5 -29.45 -15.28 3.15
C LEU A 5 -28.20 -15.72 3.92
N ALA A 6 -28.32 -16.74 4.76
CA ALA A 6 -27.18 -17.30 5.48
C ALA A 6 -26.22 -18.07 4.58
N LEU A 7 -26.72 -18.80 3.59
CA LEU A 7 -25.91 -19.56 2.63
C LEU A 7 -25.13 -18.63 1.66
N SER A 8 -25.73 -17.52 1.23
CA SER A 8 -25.06 -16.55 0.36
C SER A 8 -23.93 -15.79 1.09
N GLY A 9 -24.09 -15.51 2.38
CA GLY A 9 -23.04 -14.88 3.20
C GLY A 9 -21.82 -15.78 3.40
N LEU A 10 -22.03 -17.07 3.71
CA LEU A 10 -20.93 -18.06 3.87
C LEU A 10 -20.13 -18.24 2.57
N ALA A 11 -20.79 -18.31 1.43
CA ALA A 11 -20.12 -18.44 0.14
C ALA A 11 -19.28 -17.20 -0.22
N ALA A 12 -19.72 -16.01 0.15
CA ALA A 12 -18.98 -14.76 -0.11
C ALA A 12 -17.74 -14.65 0.80
N VAL A 13 -17.83 -15.07 2.06
CA VAL A 13 -16.68 -15.14 2.98
C VAL A 13 -15.63 -16.12 2.48
N ALA A 14 -16.03 -17.33 2.15
CA ALA A 14 -15.13 -18.37 1.61
C ALA A 14 -14.43 -17.92 0.31
N ARG A 15 -15.12 -17.16 -0.54
CA ARG A 15 -14.53 -16.59 -1.75
C ARG A 15 -13.49 -15.51 -1.42
N ALA A 16 -13.76 -14.63 -0.47
CA ALA A 16 -12.81 -13.59 -0.07
C ALA A 16 -11.54 -14.18 0.55
N GLU A 17 -11.69 -15.22 1.38
CA GLU A 17 -10.56 -15.97 1.94
C GLU A 17 -9.74 -16.65 0.84
N ALA A 18 -10.38 -17.32 -0.10
CA ALA A 18 -9.70 -17.97 -1.22
C ALA A 18 -8.93 -16.97 -2.10
N LEU A 19 -9.48 -15.79 -2.38
CA LEU A 19 -8.81 -14.73 -3.12
C LEU A 19 -7.60 -14.18 -2.35
N LEU A 20 -7.72 -14.05 -1.03
CA LEU A 20 -6.60 -13.61 -0.20
C LEU A 20 -5.49 -14.66 -0.18
N ASP A 21 -5.82 -15.94 0.01
CA ASP A 21 -4.84 -17.01 -0.01
C ASP A 21 -4.11 -17.09 -1.36
N GLU A 22 -4.82 -16.87 -2.45
CA GLU A 22 -4.26 -16.84 -3.80
C GLU A 22 -3.24 -15.71 -3.98
N VAL A 23 -3.57 -14.48 -3.56
CA VAL A 23 -2.63 -13.36 -3.69
C VAL A 23 -1.45 -13.47 -2.74
N LEU A 24 -1.66 -13.98 -1.50
CA LEU A 24 -0.56 -14.27 -0.58
C LEU A 24 0.35 -15.39 -1.12
N GLY A 25 -0.22 -16.34 -1.87
CA GLY A 25 0.52 -17.36 -2.61
C GLY A 25 1.39 -16.75 -3.70
N ALA A 26 0.85 -15.79 -4.47
CA ALA A 26 1.61 -15.06 -5.49
C ALA A 26 2.76 -14.25 -4.89
N ASP A 27 2.54 -13.59 -3.76
CA ASP A 27 3.58 -12.82 -3.07
C ASP A 27 4.70 -13.73 -2.54
N ARG A 28 4.35 -14.89 -1.96
CA ARG A 28 5.36 -15.89 -1.56
C ARG A 28 6.14 -16.45 -2.75
N ALA A 29 5.50 -16.68 -3.90
CA ALA A 29 6.17 -17.11 -5.11
C ALA A 29 7.15 -16.05 -5.63
N PHE A 30 6.76 -14.79 -5.57
CA PHE A 30 7.61 -13.65 -5.90
C PHE A 30 8.84 -13.57 -4.96
N ALA A 31 8.65 -13.71 -3.64
CA ALA A 31 9.73 -13.77 -2.66
C ALA A 31 10.68 -14.95 -2.92
N SER A 32 10.14 -16.15 -3.21
CA SER A 32 10.95 -17.32 -3.54
C SER A 32 11.77 -17.10 -4.80
N ARG A 33 11.20 -16.49 -5.82
CA ARG A 33 11.90 -16.14 -7.05
C ARG A 33 13.05 -15.17 -6.82
N SER A 34 12.86 -14.17 -5.93
CA SER A 34 13.93 -13.26 -5.50
C SER A 34 15.08 -14.00 -4.81
N ALA A 35 14.76 -14.94 -3.93
CA ALA A 35 15.76 -15.74 -3.25
C ALA A 35 16.57 -16.66 -4.19
N GLU A 36 15.96 -17.12 -5.28
CA GLU A 36 16.55 -18.04 -6.27
C GLU A 36 17.37 -17.33 -7.34
N ALA A 37 16.88 -16.20 -7.86
CA ALA A 37 17.42 -15.56 -9.06
C ALA A 37 17.83 -14.09 -8.88
N GLY A 38 17.71 -13.55 -7.68
CA GLY A 38 17.94 -12.14 -7.39
C GLY A 38 16.67 -11.30 -7.50
N ALA A 39 16.67 -10.18 -6.80
CA ALA A 39 15.52 -9.30 -6.69
C ALA A 39 15.13 -8.71 -8.06
N GLN A 40 16.09 -8.25 -8.84
CA GLN A 40 15.83 -7.66 -10.16
C GLN A 40 15.13 -8.63 -11.10
N ALA A 41 15.59 -9.87 -11.17
CA ALA A 41 14.99 -10.89 -12.01
C ALA A 41 13.55 -11.21 -11.57
N ALA A 42 13.33 -11.34 -10.27
CA ALA A 42 12.00 -11.58 -9.71
C ALA A 42 11.04 -10.41 -10.01
N PHE A 43 11.47 -9.17 -9.78
CA PHE A 43 10.66 -8.01 -10.11
C PHE A 43 10.30 -7.95 -11.60
N LEU A 44 11.26 -8.17 -12.50
CA LEU A 44 11.00 -8.18 -13.95
C LEU A 44 10.01 -9.26 -14.38
N GLU A 45 9.93 -10.39 -13.68
CA GLU A 45 9.01 -11.48 -13.94
C GLU A 45 7.59 -11.18 -13.42
N PHE A 46 7.47 -10.57 -12.24
CA PHE A 46 6.19 -10.37 -11.56
C PHE A 46 5.53 -9.01 -11.81
N LEU A 47 6.27 -8.00 -12.30
CA LEU A 47 5.71 -6.69 -12.59
C LEU A 47 4.72 -6.72 -13.75
N ALA A 48 3.59 -6.05 -13.59
CA ALA A 48 2.75 -5.66 -14.72
C ALA A 48 3.54 -4.73 -15.68
N PRO A 49 3.23 -4.71 -16.98
CA PRO A 49 3.96 -3.89 -17.96
C PRO A 49 4.02 -2.40 -17.61
N ASP A 50 2.97 -1.89 -16.95
CA ASP A 50 2.80 -0.51 -16.51
C ASP A 50 3.02 -0.33 -15.01
N ALA A 51 3.65 -1.29 -14.35
CA ALA A 51 3.90 -1.27 -12.91
C ALA A 51 4.76 -0.08 -12.48
N VAL A 52 4.45 0.45 -11.30
CA VAL A 52 5.15 1.58 -10.70
C VAL A 52 6.02 1.09 -9.54
N LEU A 53 7.26 1.52 -9.50
CA LEU A 53 8.16 1.45 -8.35
C LEU A 53 8.53 2.86 -7.88
N PHE A 54 8.94 3.00 -6.62
CA PHE A 54 9.46 4.26 -6.10
C PHE A 54 11.00 4.17 -6.01
N ARG A 55 11.71 5.08 -6.77
CA ARG A 55 13.19 5.08 -6.89
C ARG A 55 13.76 6.51 -7.08
N PRO A 56 13.80 7.39 -6.11
CA PRO A 56 12.93 7.52 -4.94
C PRO A 56 11.52 8.00 -5.29
N THR A 57 11.32 8.62 -6.46
CA THR A 57 10.01 9.00 -6.99
C THR A 57 9.40 7.88 -7.83
N ALA A 58 8.14 8.00 -8.20
CA ALA A 58 7.44 7.01 -9.02
C ALA A 58 8.09 6.87 -10.41
N VAL A 59 8.44 5.64 -10.78
CA VAL A 59 9.05 5.29 -12.08
C VAL A 59 8.32 4.10 -12.69
N THR A 60 8.44 3.93 -14.01
CA THR A 60 8.03 2.69 -14.68
C THR A 60 8.99 1.58 -14.28
N GLY A 61 8.50 0.62 -13.49
CA GLY A 61 9.34 -0.35 -12.79
C GLY A 61 10.23 -1.17 -13.73
N ALA A 62 9.64 -1.76 -14.77
CA ALA A 62 10.38 -2.62 -15.69
C ALA A 62 11.45 -1.86 -16.51
N GLU A 63 11.20 -0.61 -16.88
CA GLU A 63 12.17 0.23 -17.57
C GLU A 63 13.34 0.61 -16.68
N TRP A 64 13.02 1.04 -15.45
CA TRP A 64 14.03 1.41 -14.46
C TRP A 64 14.96 0.22 -14.15
N LEU A 65 14.40 -0.96 -13.88
CA LEU A 65 15.17 -2.16 -13.56
C LEU A 65 16.10 -2.61 -14.70
N ARG A 66 15.70 -2.45 -15.96
CA ARG A 66 16.55 -2.82 -17.11
C ARG A 66 17.70 -1.86 -17.34
N THR A 67 17.61 -0.63 -16.84
CA THR A 67 18.59 0.44 -17.06
C THR A 67 19.50 0.71 -15.87
N HIS A 68 19.24 0.06 -14.73
CA HIS A 68 20.03 0.21 -13.50
C HIS A 68 20.61 -1.13 -13.08
N GLU A 69 21.84 -1.10 -12.55
CA GLU A 69 22.48 -2.30 -12.03
C GLU A 69 21.74 -2.85 -10.81
N GLU A 70 21.69 -4.17 -10.69
CA GLU A 70 21.13 -4.84 -9.54
C GLU A 70 21.99 -4.56 -8.29
N ALA A 71 21.34 -4.28 -7.16
CA ALA A 71 22.02 -4.21 -5.88
C ALA A 71 22.63 -5.58 -5.52
N THR A 72 23.87 -5.57 -5.04
CA THR A 72 24.64 -6.80 -4.77
C THR A 72 24.18 -7.56 -3.53
N GLY A 73 23.29 -6.97 -2.73
CA GLY A 73 22.73 -7.58 -1.53
C GLY A 73 21.57 -8.53 -1.83
N ARG A 74 21.17 -9.27 -0.80
CA ARG A 74 20.03 -10.17 -0.85
C ARG A 74 18.82 -9.51 -0.20
N LEU A 75 17.72 -9.43 -0.94
CA LEU A 75 16.43 -8.97 -0.46
C LEU A 75 15.51 -10.18 -0.25
N ASP A 76 15.13 -10.41 1.00
CA ASP A 76 14.16 -11.41 1.42
C ASP A 76 12.93 -10.70 1.98
N TRP A 77 11.72 -11.23 1.70
CA TRP A 77 10.48 -10.72 2.30
C TRP A 77 9.45 -11.82 2.54
N SER A 78 8.45 -11.51 3.33
CA SER A 78 7.34 -12.42 3.61
C SER A 78 6.05 -11.65 3.83
N PRO A 79 4.97 -12.01 3.12
CA PRO A 79 3.66 -11.41 3.38
C PRO A 79 3.09 -11.90 4.71
N SER A 80 2.54 -10.98 5.48
CA SER A 80 1.86 -11.24 6.75
C SER A 80 0.35 -11.03 6.68
N GLY A 81 -0.14 -10.40 5.64
CA GLY A 81 -1.56 -10.18 5.44
C GLY A 81 -1.87 -9.45 4.15
N GLY A 82 -3.14 -9.22 3.90
CA GLY A 82 -3.59 -8.54 2.69
C GLY A 82 -5.10 -8.38 2.62
N ARG A 83 -5.56 -7.81 1.51
CA ARG A 83 -6.97 -7.68 1.17
C ARG A 83 -7.16 -7.80 -0.33
N ALA A 84 -8.16 -8.57 -0.76
CA ALA A 84 -8.57 -8.64 -2.16
C ALA A 84 -9.87 -7.86 -2.39
N ALA A 85 -10.01 -7.26 -3.57
CA ALA A 85 -11.28 -6.73 -4.05
C ALA A 85 -12.30 -7.85 -4.22
N CYS A 86 -13.57 -7.54 -4.02
CA CYS A 86 -14.65 -8.52 -4.08
C CYS A 86 -14.76 -9.22 -5.45
N ASP A 87 -14.36 -8.54 -6.52
CA ASP A 87 -14.34 -9.09 -7.89
C ASP A 87 -13.07 -9.89 -8.21
N GLY A 88 -12.06 -9.85 -7.32
CA GLY A 88 -10.79 -10.52 -7.49
C GLY A 88 -9.89 -9.90 -8.56
N GLN A 89 -10.11 -8.65 -8.97
CA GLN A 89 -9.30 -7.97 -9.99
C GLN A 89 -8.17 -7.13 -9.40
N LEU A 90 -8.24 -6.80 -8.13
CA LEU A 90 -7.24 -6.03 -7.39
C LEU A 90 -7.03 -6.64 -6.01
N ALA A 91 -5.81 -6.59 -5.52
CA ALA A 91 -5.49 -6.98 -4.15
C ALA A 91 -4.32 -6.15 -3.62
N VAL A 92 -4.15 -6.16 -2.32
CA VAL A 92 -2.99 -5.58 -1.64
C VAL A 92 -2.44 -6.58 -0.64
N THR A 93 -1.12 -6.67 -0.57
CA THR A 93 -0.39 -7.43 0.46
C THR A 93 0.50 -6.50 1.27
N ILE A 94 0.71 -6.85 2.52
CA ILE A 94 1.65 -6.19 3.43
C ILE A 94 2.53 -7.24 4.08
N GLY A 95 3.79 -6.92 4.28
CA GLY A 95 4.72 -7.80 4.94
C GLY A 95 5.98 -7.07 5.39
N SER A 96 6.94 -7.84 5.84
CA SER A 96 8.26 -7.35 6.22
C SER A 96 9.29 -7.77 5.18
N TRP A 97 10.31 -6.96 5.06
CA TRP A 97 11.48 -7.26 4.24
C TRP A 97 12.78 -7.15 5.06
N THR A 98 13.81 -7.84 4.60
CA THR A 98 15.18 -7.73 5.10
C THR A 98 16.12 -7.68 3.92
N TYR A 99 17.02 -6.72 3.91
CA TYR A 99 18.11 -6.60 2.96
C TYR A 99 19.45 -6.88 3.65
N ARG A 100 20.28 -7.73 3.06
CA ARG A 100 21.59 -8.13 3.59
C ARG A 100 22.67 -7.95 2.54
N GLN A 101 23.70 -7.20 2.89
CA GLN A 101 24.87 -7.02 2.06
C GLN A 101 26.11 -6.95 2.96
N GLU A 102 27.00 -7.94 2.88
CA GLU A 102 28.16 -8.07 3.77
C GLU A 102 27.78 -7.99 5.25
N THR A 103 28.15 -6.91 5.94
CA THR A 103 27.82 -6.64 7.34
C THR A 103 26.58 -5.77 7.52
N LEU A 104 26.08 -5.18 6.43
CA LEU A 104 24.85 -4.37 6.46
C LEU A 104 23.64 -5.28 6.52
N VAL A 105 22.76 -4.99 7.47
CA VAL A 105 21.43 -5.61 7.56
C VAL A 105 20.41 -4.51 7.78
N ASP A 106 19.59 -4.27 6.75
CA ASP A 106 18.45 -3.38 6.81
C ASP A 106 17.15 -4.19 6.81
N HIS A 107 16.10 -3.61 7.36
CA HIS A 107 14.80 -4.23 7.42
C HIS A 107 13.70 -3.18 7.38
N GLY A 108 12.52 -3.61 7.02
CA GLY A 108 11.38 -2.72 6.97
C GLY A 108 10.08 -3.43 6.60
N TYR A 109 9.17 -2.65 6.07
CA TYR A 109 7.83 -3.11 5.70
C TYR A 109 7.53 -2.70 4.28
N TYR A 110 6.71 -3.50 3.58
CA TYR A 110 6.30 -3.21 2.23
C TYR A 110 4.77 -3.26 2.09
N LEU A 111 4.30 -2.62 1.04
CA LEU A 111 2.94 -2.64 0.58
C LEU A 111 2.97 -2.86 -0.93
N THR A 112 2.47 -4.01 -1.38
CA THR A 112 2.39 -4.35 -2.79
C THR A 112 0.94 -4.40 -3.22
N VAL A 113 0.62 -3.71 -4.30
CA VAL A 113 -0.69 -3.78 -4.95
C VAL A 113 -0.59 -4.71 -6.16
N TRP A 114 -1.48 -5.66 -6.19
CA TRP A 114 -1.59 -6.71 -7.20
C TRP A 114 -2.81 -6.49 -8.09
N ARG A 115 -2.64 -6.71 -9.37
CA ARG A 115 -3.72 -6.66 -10.37
C ARG A 115 -3.77 -7.97 -11.15
N ARG A 116 -4.97 -8.41 -11.51
CA ARG A 116 -5.13 -9.56 -12.43
C ARG A 116 -4.59 -9.17 -13.79
N ASN A 117 -3.78 -10.04 -14.35
CA ASN A 117 -3.36 -9.97 -15.75
C ASN A 117 -4.35 -10.70 -16.68
N ALA A 118 -4.11 -10.64 -17.98
CA ALA A 118 -5.03 -11.19 -18.97
C ALA A 118 -5.16 -12.72 -18.91
N ASP A 119 -4.16 -13.44 -18.42
CA ASP A 119 -4.16 -14.89 -18.25
C ASP A 119 -4.78 -15.35 -16.92
N GLY A 120 -5.21 -14.40 -16.07
CA GLY A 120 -5.83 -14.66 -14.79
C GLY A 120 -4.85 -14.79 -13.63
N GLY A 121 -3.53 -14.64 -13.85
CA GLY A 121 -2.52 -14.58 -12.81
C GLY A 121 -2.51 -13.23 -12.08
N TRP A 122 -1.73 -13.13 -11.00
CA TRP A 122 -1.47 -11.89 -10.31
C TRP A 122 -0.18 -11.25 -10.80
N ALA A 123 -0.21 -9.95 -11.07
CA ALA A 123 0.97 -9.15 -11.39
C ALA A 123 1.05 -7.94 -10.48
N VAL A 124 2.25 -7.55 -10.09
CA VAL A 124 2.51 -6.35 -9.27
C VAL A 124 2.17 -5.11 -10.08
N ALA A 125 1.21 -4.32 -9.62
CA ALA A 125 0.85 -3.04 -10.22
C ALA A 125 1.63 -1.88 -9.63
N ILE A 126 1.91 -1.93 -8.34
CA ILE A 126 2.73 -0.94 -7.64
C ILE A 126 3.33 -1.58 -6.39
N ASP A 127 4.60 -1.30 -6.12
CA ASP A 127 5.32 -1.77 -4.96
C ASP A 127 6.07 -0.63 -4.29
N HIS A 128 5.99 -0.59 -2.96
CA HIS A 128 6.68 0.41 -2.15
C HIS A 128 7.04 -0.15 -0.78
N GLY A 129 8.21 0.24 -0.27
CA GLY A 129 8.71 -0.12 1.04
C GLY A 129 9.05 1.10 1.90
N ILE A 130 9.06 0.88 3.19
CA ILE A 130 9.57 1.80 4.21
C ILE A 130 10.62 1.10 5.06
N ASP A 131 11.53 1.87 5.62
CA ASP A 131 12.47 1.37 6.61
C ASP A 131 11.76 1.08 7.95
N GLY A 132 12.24 0.08 8.65
CA GLY A 132 11.76 -0.27 10.00
C GLY A 132 12.44 0.55 11.10
N PRO A 133 11.99 0.44 12.36
CA PRO A 133 12.61 1.11 13.49
C PRO A 133 14.06 0.68 13.68
N ALA A 134 14.95 1.63 13.96
CA ALA A 134 16.35 1.35 14.23
C ALA A 134 16.51 0.38 15.40
N GLY A 135 17.34 -0.65 15.22
CA GLY A 135 17.65 -1.64 16.26
C GLY A 135 16.58 -2.73 16.49
N ALA A 136 15.45 -2.70 15.81
CA ALA A 136 14.49 -3.80 15.82
C ALA A 136 14.99 -4.93 14.90
N VAL A 137 14.90 -6.18 15.36
CA VAL A 137 15.17 -7.34 14.51
C VAL A 137 13.87 -7.75 13.83
N ALA A 138 13.91 -8.09 12.55
CA ALA A 138 12.73 -8.47 11.75
C ALA A 138 11.84 -9.57 12.37
N ALA A 139 12.38 -10.34 13.33
CA ALA A 139 11.68 -11.45 13.99
C ALA A 139 10.72 -11.03 15.12
N ASP A 140 10.79 -9.80 15.61
CA ASP A 140 10.02 -9.34 16.79
C ASP A 140 8.80 -8.48 16.40
N GLN A 141 8.36 -8.64 15.18
CA GLN A 141 7.29 -7.84 14.59
C GLN A 141 5.95 -8.44 14.98
N GLY A 142 5.23 -7.76 15.86
CA GLY A 142 3.85 -8.09 16.19
C GLY A 142 2.97 -8.23 14.94
N ALA A 143 1.78 -8.78 15.08
CA ALA A 143 0.84 -8.93 13.98
C ALA A 143 0.66 -7.60 13.23
N LEU A 144 1.10 -7.55 11.97
CA LEU A 144 0.92 -6.37 11.12
C LEU A 144 -0.58 -6.12 10.89
N PRO A 145 -0.99 -4.86 10.68
CA PRO A 145 -2.33 -4.56 10.20
C PRO A 145 -2.64 -5.38 8.94
N LEU A 146 -3.86 -5.78 8.73
CA LEU A 146 -4.30 -6.74 7.70
C LEU A 146 -3.90 -8.21 7.95
N GLY A 147 -3.37 -8.56 9.11
CA GLY A 147 -3.02 -9.95 9.46
C GLY A 147 -4.22 -10.88 9.71
N ALA A 148 -5.42 -10.36 9.84
CA ALA A 148 -6.66 -11.13 9.80
C ALA A 148 -7.51 -10.58 8.65
N ALA A 149 -7.95 -11.46 7.75
CA ALA A 149 -9.01 -11.10 6.82
C ALA A 149 -10.17 -10.52 7.64
N THR A 150 -10.36 -9.21 7.58
CA THR A 150 -11.52 -8.61 8.24
C THR A 150 -12.73 -9.11 7.49
N SER A 151 -13.44 -10.04 8.11
CA SER A 151 -14.58 -10.78 7.60
C SER A 151 -15.80 -9.91 7.21
N ASP A 152 -15.69 -8.61 7.31
CA ASP A 152 -16.75 -7.69 6.90
C ASP A 152 -16.94 -7.60 5.37
N ALA A 153 -15.99 -8.12 4.57
CA ALA A 153 -16.16 -8.23 3.13
C ALA A 153 -17.17 -9.32 2.70
N GLY A 154 -17.45 -10.28 3.58
CA GLY A 154 -18.24 -11.49 3.26
C GLY A 154 -19.73 -11.30 3.11
N SER A 155 -20.30 -10.14 3.42
CA SER A 155 -21.75 -9.95 3.47
C SER A 155 -22.34 -9.12 2.33
N ARG A 156 -21.51 -8.55 1.45
CA ARG A 156 -22.01 -7.62 0.42
C ARG A 156 -21.71 -8.16 -0.98
N SER A 157 -22.71 -8.13 -1.85
CA SER A 157 -22.50 -8.29 -3.29
C SER A 157 -21.56 -7.20 -3.79
N CYS A 158 -20.61 -7.56 -4.67
CA CYS A 158 -19.76 -6.57 -5.32
C CYS A 158 -20.61 -5.44 -5.89
N PRO A 159 -20.27 -4.17 -5.61
CA PRO A 159 -20.92 -3.06 -6.29
C PRO A 159 -20.81 -3.25 -7.80
N SER A 160 -21.87 -3.08 -8.53
CA SER A 160 -21.85 -3.14 -9.99
C SER A 160 -21.45 -1.77 -10.55
N GLY A 161 -20.40 -1.76 -11.38
CA GLY A 161 -19.94 -0.57 -12.10
C GLY A 161 -18.77 0.13 -11.43
N GLY A 162 -17.61 0.12 -12.12
CA GLY A 162 -16.39 0.76 -11.66
C GLY A 162 -16.56 2.25 -11.38
N ASP A 163 -16.31 2.66 -10.14
CA ASP A 163 -16.38 4.05 -9.72
C ASP A 163 -14.97 4.67 -9.62
N VAL A 164 -14.20 4.55 -10.70
CA VAL A 164 -12.84 5.14 -10.78
C VAL A 164 -12.90 6.65 -10.57
N ARG A 165 -13.95 7.32 -11.06
CA ARG A 165 -14.15 8.76 -10.84
C ARG A 165 -14.44 9.06 -9.37
N GLY A 166 -15.20 8.20 -8.70
CA GLY A 166 -15.46 8.36 -7.27
C GLY A 166 -14.20 8.27 -6.43
N LEU A 167 -13.29 7.34 -6.74
CA LEU A 167 -11.98 7.26 -6.08
C LEU A 167 -11.14 8.52 -6.35
N ALA A 168 -11.01 8.95 -7.60
CA ALA A 168 -10.25 10.14 -7.94
C ALA A 168 -10.80 11.40 -7.24
N ASN A 169 -12.12 11.53 -7.15
CA ASN A 169 -12.77 12.61 -6.42
C ASN A 169 -12.49 12.53 -4.91
N ALA A 170 -12.57 11.34 -4.32
CA ALA A 170 -12.28 11.14 -2.90
C ALA A 170 -10.83 11.51 -2.55
N ASP A 171 -9.86 11.10 -3.39
CA ASP A 171 -8.47 11.49 -3.23
C ASP A 171 -8.25 13.01 -3.40
N ALA A 172 -8.90 13.62 -4.39
CA ALA A 172 -8.83 15.07 -4.60
C ALA A 172 -9.43 15.86 -3.43
N GLU A 173 -10.58 15.42 -2.91
CA GLU A 173 -11.20 16.02 -1.71
C GLU A 173 -10.31 15.86 -0.49
N PHE A 174 -9.71 14.69 -0.32
CA PHE A 174 -8.76 14.43 0.76
C PHE A 174 -7.52 15.33 0.65
N ASN A 175 -6.92 15.45 -0.54
CA ASN A 175 -5.78 16.33 -0.81
C ASN A 175 -6.12 17.81 -0.53
N ASP A 176 -7.33 18.26 -0.88
CA ASP A 176 -7.79 19.59 -0.56
C ASP A 176 -8.00 19.82 0.96
N VAL A 177 -8.42 18.79 1.71
CA VAL A 177 -8.50 18.86 3.17
C VAL A 177 -7.10 18.89 3.79
N ILE A 178 -6.15 18.09 3.31
CA ILE A 178 -4.74 18.14 3.75
C ILE A 178 -4.18 19.55 3.60
N ARG A 179 -4.38 20.15 2.45
CA ARG A 179 -3.90 21.51 2.17
C ARG A 179 -4.46 22.55 3.15
N ARG A 180 -5.71 22.39 3.59
CA ARG A 180 -6.38 23.34 4.49
C ARG A 180 -6.17 23.06 5.98
N LYS A 181 -6.08 21.80 6.38
CA LYS A 181 -6.15 21.37 7.79
C LYS A 181 -4.90 20.63 8.26
N GLY A 182 -3.95 20.39 7.37
CA GLY A 182 -2.78 19.57 7.66
C GLY A 182 -3.05 18.06 7.50
N PHE A 183 -1.98 17.29 7.44
CA PHE A 183 -2.01 15.88 7.06
C PHE A 183 -2.69 15.01 8.12
N GLU A 184 -2.24 15.11 9.35
CA GLU A 184 -2.71 14.27 10.46
C GLU A 184 -4.22 14.41 10.73
N ALA A 185 -4.69 15.65 10.90
CA ALA A 185 -6.11 15.92 11.18
C ALA A 185 -7.03 15.44 10.03
N SER A 186 -6.50 15.39 8.81
CA SER A 186 -7.21 14.94 7.63
C SER A 186 -7.29 13.42 7.56
N LEU A 187 -6.17 12.72 7.79
CA LEU A 187 -6.10 11.26 7.82
C LEU A 187 -7.07 10.64 8.81
N ARG A 188 -7.10 11.13 10.05
CA ARG A 188 -7.98 10.62 11.11
C ARG A 188 -9.47 10.58 10.72
N ARG A 189 -9.87 11.39 9.74
CA ARG A 189 -11.28 11.50 9.30
C ARG A 189 -11.64 10.53 8.19
N VAL A 190 -10.65 10.09 7.44
CA VAL A 190 -10.86 9.27 6.24
C VAL A 190 -10.32 7.85 6.38
N VAL A 191 -9.59 7.56 7.45
CA VAL A 191 -9.07 6.21 7.70
C VAL A 191 -10.22 5.26 8.01
N ALA A 192 -10.24 4.14 7.30
CA ALA A 192 -11.19 3.06 7.49
C ALA A 192 -11.01 2.39 8.87
N PRO A 193 -12.04 1.76 9.42
CA PRO A 193 -11.86 0.84 10.54
C PRO A 193 -10.79 -0.21 10.22
N GLY A 194 -9.81 -0.37 11.11
CA GLY A 194 -8.64 -1.22 10.88
C GLY A 194 -7.61 -0.66 9.89
N GLY A 195 -7.78 0.57 9.42
CA GLY A 195 -6.80 1.24 8.59
C GLY A 195 -5.55 1.64 9.37
N PHE A 196 -4.43 1.79 8.66
CA PHE A 196 -3.10 1.99 9.25
C PHE A 196 -2.22 2.92 8.42
N LEU A 197 -1.17 3.40 9.06
CA LEU A 197 -0.15 4.26 8.46
C LEU A 197 1.18 3.54 8.41
N MET A 198 1.97 3.83 7.38
CA MET A 198 3.33 3.33 7.16
C MET A 198 4.27 4.51 6.94
N ARG A 199 5.28 4.63 7.78
CA ARG A 199 6.26 5.74 7.79
C ARG A 199 7.65 5.19 8.06
N ASP A 200 8.67 5.75 7.41
CA ASP A 200 10.06 5.36 7.66
C ASP A 200 10.42 5.42 9.14
N GLY A 201 11.13 4.42 9.59
CA GLY A 201 11.57 4.31 10.97
C GLY A 201 10.49 3.89 11.97
N HIS A 202 9.30 3.50 11.52
CA HIS A 202 8.18 3.15 12.39
C HIS A 202 7.54 1.81 12.00
N LEU A 203 6.92 1.17 12.99
CA LEU A 203 6.02 0.05 12.75
C LEU A 203 4.74 0.54 12.05
N PRO A 204 4.20 -0.22 11.07
CA PRO A 204 2.85 0.04 10.57
C PRO A 204 1.84 0.01 11.72
N ALA A 205 1.07 1.08 11.90
CA ALA A 205 0.17 1.21 13.03
C ALA A 205 -1.08 2.03 12.70
N PRO A 206 -2.20 1.81 13.42
CA PRO A 206 -3.38 2.65 13.28
C PRO A 206 -3.07 4.10 13.70
N PRO A 207 -3.76 5.10 13.13
CA PRO A 207 -3.55 6.51 13.47
C PRO A 207 -4.09 6.83 14.87
N THR A 208 -3.25 6.65 15.87
CA THR A 208 -3.54 7.02 17.28
C THR A 208 -3.20 8.47 17.56
N ALA A 209 -3.57 8.97 18.77
CA ALA A 209 -3.24 10.33 19.19
C ALA A 209 -1.73 10.57 19.30
N ASP A 210 -0.98 9.52 19.61
CA ASP A 210 0.47 9.54 19.83
C ASP A 210 1.27 9.16 18.56
N TRP A 211 0.61 9.13 17.40
CA TRP A 211 1.30 8.82 16.15
C TRP A 211 2.34 9.91 15.85
N PRO A 212 3.61 9.55 15.63
CA PRO A 212 4.69 10.51 15.46
C PRO A 212 4.72 11.14 14.06
N LEU A 213 3.69 11.86 13.66
CA LEU A 213 3.78 12.83 12.57
C LEU A 213 4.43 14.13 13.06
N ASP A 214 5.39 14.01 13.95
CA ASP A 214 5.94 15.12 14.72
C ASP A 214 6.98 15.94 13.94
N ASP A 215 7.22 15.62 12.68
CA ASP A 215 8.03 16.47 11.83
C ASP A 215 7.27 17.80 11.57
N ALA A 216 7.83 18.88 12.07
CA ALA A 216 7.30 20.23 11.90
C ALA A 216 7.07 20.59 10.42
N ALA A 217 7.79 19.95 9.50
CA ALA A 217 7.63 20.09 8.06
C ALA A 217 6.24 19.67 7.57
N TRP A 218 5.65 18.65 8.19
CA TRP A 218 4.33 18.10 7.80
C TRP A 218 3.15 18.76 8.51
N ARG A 219 3.41 19.75 9.37
CA ARG A 219 2.39 20.61 9.98
C ARG A 219 2.03 21.83 9.15
N ALA A 220 2.85 22.19 8.17
CA ALA A 220 2.60 23.29 7.25
C ALA A 220 1.52 22.92 6.22
N PRO A 221 0.97 23.88 5.47
CA PRO A 221 0.14 23.57 4.32
C PRO A 221 0.88 22.63 3.38
N ILE A 222 0.28 21.48 3.09
CA ILE A 222 0.86 20.43 2.26
C ILE A 222 0.10 20.42 0.94
N GLU A 223 0.82 20.46 -0.16
CA GLU A 223 0.29 20.23 -1.50
C GLU A 223 0.51 18.76 -1.86
N ALA A 224 -0.56 18.08 -2.22
CA ALA A 224 -0.52 16.70 -2.71
C ALA A 224 -0.80 16.70 -4.20
N LEU A 225 0.06 16.02 -4.96
CA LEU A 225 -0.06 15.84 -6.40
C LEU A 225 -0.22 14.35 -6.68
N THR A 226 -1.44 13.92 -6.97
CA THR A 226 -1.72 12.55 -7.40
C THR A 226 -1.18 12.32 -8.80
N ARG A 227 -0.33 11.31 -8.97
CA ARG A 227 0.29 10.91 -10.24
C ARG A 227 -0.50 9.80 -10.93
N GLY A 228 -1.17 8.96 -10.16
CA GLY A 228 -2.02 7.90 -10.70
C GLY A 228 -3.04 7.38 -9.71
N SER A 229 -4.07 6.76 -10.24
CA SER A 229 -5.15 6.14 -9.50
C SER A 229 -5.74 4.95 -10.25
N TYR A 230 -6.17 3.95 -9.53
CA TYR A 230 -6.89 2.79 -10.08
C TYR A 230 -7.89 2.27 -9.05
N ALA A 231 -9.09 1.93 -9.50
CA ALA A 231 -10.07 1.21 -8.70
C ALA A 231 -10.44 -0.11 -9.39
N ALA A 232 -10.60 -1.17 -8.59
CA ALA A 232 -11.12 -2.43 -9.10
C ALA A 232 -12.47 -2.22 -9.78
N PRO A 233 -12.81 -2.96 -10.83
CA PRO A 233 -14.13 -2.88 -11.46
C PRO A 233 -15.29 -3.08 -10.48
N GLY A 234 -15.10 -3.91 -9.44
CA GLY A 234 -16.03 -4.08 -8.32
C GLY A 234 -16.13 -2.88 -7.37
N SER A 235 -15.27 -1.87 -7.54
CA SER A 235 -15.30 -0.58 -6.83
C SER A 235 -15.28 -0.63 -5.30
N ASP A 236 -14.72 -1.67 -4.70
CA ASP A 236 -14.57 -1.79 -3.25
C ASP A 236 -13.12 -1.67 -2.76
N LEU A 237 -12.15 -1.70 -3.68
CA LEU A 237 -10.73 -1.53 -3.45
C LEU A 237 -10.12 -0.68 -4.56
N GLY A 238 -9.19 0.19 -4.19
CA GLY A 238 -8.44 1.02 -5.15
C GLY A 238 -7.17 1.56 -4.53
N TYR A 239 -6.35 2.24 -5.34
CA TYR A 239 -5.17 2.93 -4.87
C TYR A 239 -4.95 4.25 -5.60
N THR A 240 -4.25 5.16 -4.92
CA THR A 240 -3.71 6.40 -5.47
C THR A 240 -2.27 6.56 -5.04
N TYR A 241 -1.44 7.16 -5.88
CA TYR A 241 -0.06 7.45 -5.55
C TYR A 241 0.38 8.80 -6.11
N GLY A 242 1.43 9.36 -5.52
CA GLY A 242 1.91 10.65 -5.95
C GLY A 242 2.96 11.26 -5.03
N GLU A 243 2.98 12.57 -5.00
CA GLU A 243 3.96 13.36 -4.26
C GLU A 243 3.28 14.33 -3.30
N LEU A 244 3.93 14.55 -2.16
CA LEU A 244 3.60 15.56 -1.18
C LEU A 244 4.71 16.62 -1.17
N THR A 245 4.32 17.89 -1.07
CA THR A 245 5.25 18.99 -0.91
C THR A 245 4.76 19.89 0.22
N SER A 246 5.61 20.10 1.21
CA SER A 246 5.41 21.10 2.25
C SER A 246 6.22 22.34 1.94
N ARG A 247 5.61 23.51 2.02
CA ARG A 247 6.31 24.78 1.76
C ARG A 247 7.16 25.29 2.93
N GLY A 248 7.24 24.52 4.01
CA GLY A 248 7.88 24.96 5.25
C GLY A 248 7.07 26.05 5.96
N GLY A 249 7.23 26.14 7.27
CA GLY A 249 6.64 27.20 8.11
C GLY A 249 7.72 28.12 8.66
N ARG A 250 7.30 29.19 9.39
CA ARG A 250 8.24 30.12 10.04
C ARG A 250 9.25 29.43 10.97
N LYS A 251 8.96 28.20 11.43
CA LYS A 251 9.80 27.41 12.34
C LYS A 251 10.58 26.28 11.67
N SER A 252 10.35 26.03 10.40
CA SER A 252 11.08 25.03 9.58
C SER A 252 11.31 25.63 8.21
N PRO A 253 12.40 26.38 8.00
CA PRO A 253 12.74 26.90 6.69
C PRO A 253 13.28 25.76 5.83
N GLY A 254 12.46 25.27 4.93
CA GLY A 254 12.79 24.23 3.93
C GLY A 254 11.52 23.58 3.40
N ALA A 255 11.46 23.35 2.09
CA ALA A 255 10.40 22.55 1.51
C ALA A 255 10.73 21.09 1.76
N ALA A 256 9.87 20.38 2.48
CA ALA A 256 9.96 18.93 2.57
C ALA A 256 9.17 18.31 1.42
N ARG A 257 9.70 17.23 0.84
CA ARG A 257 9.06 16.44 -0.19
C ARG A 257 8.92 15.00 0.28
N ALA A 258 7.85 14.34 -0.15
CA ALA A 258 7.63 12.93 0.07
C ALA A 258 6.90 12.31 -1.12
N VAL A 259 6.95 10.99 -1.22
CA VAL A 259 6.05 10.22 -2.06
C VAL A 259 4.99 9.55 -1.19
N PHE A 260 3.84 9.25 -1.79
CA PHE A 260 2.79 8.50 -1.11
C PHE A 260 2.23 7.38 -1.98
N LEU A 261 1.81 6.31 -1.31
CA LEU A 261 0.93 5.28 -1.82
C LEU A 261 -0.23 5.12 -0.84
N ARG A 262 -1.47 5.32 -1.32
CA ARG A 262 -2.68 5.13 -0.53
C ARG A 262 -3.49 3.99 -1.09
N VAL A 263 -3.89 3.08 -0.23
CA VAL A 263 -4.88 2.06 -0.54
C VAL A 263 -6.22 2.50 0.03
N TRP A 264 -7.23 2.43 -0.79
CA TRP A 264 -8.58 2.86 -0.48
C TRP A 264 -9.52 1.68 -0.48
N VAL A 265 -10.43 1.66 0.50
CA VAL A 265 -11.55 0.72 0.55
C VAL A 265 -12.84 1.51 0.51
N ARG A 266 -13.86 0.91 -0.07
CA ARG A 266 -15.17 1.51 -0.14
C ARG A 266 -16.15 0.76 0.75
N ASP A 267 -16.68 1.44 1.75
CA ASP A 267 -17.80 0.96 2.55
C ASP A 267 -19.06 1.71 2.14
N GLY A 268 -20.00 0.97 1.52
CA GLY A 268 -21.22 1.56 1.00
C GLY A 268 -20.95 2.59 -0.11
N ARG A 269 -21.08 3.88 0.20
CA ARG A 269 -20.89 4.97 -0.77
C ARG A 269 -19.60 5.76 -0.61
N GLN A 270 -18.85 5.54 0.47
CA GLN A 270 -17.70 6.36 0.79
C GLN A 270 -16.41 5.59 0.63
N TRP A 271 -15.43 6.23 0.00
CA TRP A 271 -14.06 5.78 -0.04
C TRP A 271 -13.34 6.19 1.25
N GLN A 272 -12.62 5.26 1.86
CA GLN A 272 -11.85 5.45 3.08
C GLN A 272 -10.44 4.90 2.89
N VAL A 273 -9.45 5.51 3.53
CA VAL A 273 -8.05 5.05 3.45
C VAL A 273 -7.87 3.81 4.33
N LEU A 274 -7.50 2.70 3.71
CA LEU A 274 -7.11 1.47 4.41
C LEU A 274 -5.64 1.51 4.82
N ALA A 275 -4.78 1.97 3.91
CA ALA A 275 -3.36 2.15 4.19
C ALA A 275 -2.86 3.46 3.57
N ASP A 276 -2.05 4.19 4.31
CA ASP A 276 -1.32 5.36 3.81
C ASP A 276 0.17 5.18 4.10
N MET A 277 0.92 4.95 3.04
CA MET A 277 2.38 4.90 3.09
C MET A 277 2.94 6.21 2.58
N THR A 278 3.82 6.82 3.35
CA THR A 278 4.48 8.08 2.98
C THR A 278 5.95 8.00 3.33
N THR A 279 6.81 8.24 2.35
CA THR A 279 8.26 8.18 2.47
C THR A 279 8.88 9.53 2.12
N PRO A 280 9.61 10.17 3.05
CA PRO A 280 10.31 11.41 2.77
C PRO A 280 11.30 11.27 1.62
N LEU A 281 11.38 12.27 0.76
CA LEU A 281 12.47 12.40 -0.20
C LEU A 281 13.58 13.18 0.49
N LEU A 282 14.72 12.53 0.70
CA LEU A 282 15.90 13.20 1.26
C LEU A 282 16.29 14.34 0.32
N HIS A 283 16.65 15.48 0.90
CA HIS A 283 17.18 16.61 0.13
C HIS A 283 18.55 16.15 -0.46
N GLU A 284 18.68 16.22 -1.78
CA GLU A 284 19.98 16.18 -2.44
C GLU A 284 20.79 17.44 -2.13
#